data_43572957e222ceb9dfe18df374f78263
#
_entry.id   43572957e222ceb9dfe18df374f78263
#
_cell.length_a   1.000
_cell.length_b   1.000
_cell.length_c   1.000
_cell.angle_alpha   90.00
_cell.angle_beta   90.00
_cell.angle_gamma   90.00
#
_symmetry.space_group_name_H-M   'P 1'
#
loop_
_entity.id
_entity.type
_entity.pdbx_description
1 polymer ?
#
loop_
_entity_poly.entity_id
_entity_poly.type
_entity_poly.pdbx_seq_one_letter_code
_entity_poly.pdbx_strand_id
1 'polypeptide(L)'
;MKMAKKLLAVVLTGVMAVSMLTGCAGISSRRVADELQGMLKAVNDKATVKAVDDDLANKAAKVAKTEQGALKEADALKTDVKNELTKGNKLGDSYIWIACFATKDVNKTVKAQNIAKALIGTNGIDTSKAINSTDVKVGDKSGNEIEAGNKFELSMKPFKVGDTDYVMVVVTCKAQSRLQVDRT
;
A
#
# COMPACT_ATOMS: atom_id res chain seq x y z
N MET A 1 14.68 -24.89 -34.83
CA MET A 1 14.00 -25.34 -33.58
C MET A 1 14.48 -24.66 -32.27
N LYS A 2 15.64 -24.01 -32.19
CA LYS A 2 16.11 -23.32 -30.96
C LYS A 2 15.43 -21.97 -30.69
N MET A 3 14.93 -21.27 -31.72
CA MET A 3 14.25 -19.97 -31.58
C MET A 3 12.84 -20.10 -30.98
N ALA A 4 12.08 -21.12 -31.40
CA ALA A 4 10.70 -21.33 -30.91
C ALA A 4 10.64 -21.63 -29.40
N LYS A 5 11.65 -22.35 -28.86
CA LYS A 5 11.73 -22.65 -27.41
C LYS A 5 12.04 -21.39 -26.58
N LYS A 6 12.83 -20.44 -27.11
CA LYS A 6 13.13 -19.17 -26.43
C LYS A 6 11.93 -18.21 -26.45
N LEU A 7 11.17 -18.20 -27.56
CA LEU A 7 9.95 -17.41 -27.67
C LEU A 7 8.83 -17.93 -26.74
N LEU A 8 8.70 -19.26 -26.63
CA LEU A 8 7.73 -19.87 -25.70
C LEU A 8 8.07 -19.57 -24.24
N ALA A 9 9.35 -19.57 -23.85
CA ALA A 9 9.76 -19.23 -22.49
C ALA A 9 9.48 -17.76 -22.14
N VAL A 10 9.70 -16.83 -23.09
CA VAL A 10 9.42 -15.40 -22.88
C VAL A 10 7.90 -15.13 -22.79
N VAL A 11 7.09 -15.83 -23.58
CA VAL A 11 5.62 -15.71 -23.52
C VAL A 11 5.10 -16.30 -22.22
N LEU A 12 5.63 -17.45 -21.75
CA LEU A 12 5.20 -18.06 -20.49
C LEU A 12 5.58 -17.20 -19.27
N THR A 13 6.78 -16.59 -19.28
CA THR A 13 7.22 -15.68 -18.20
C THR A 13 6.41 -14.38 -18.22
N GLY A 14 6.08 -13.84 -19.39
CA GLY A 14 5.23 -12.66 -19.54
C GLY A 14 3.80 -12.92 -19.05
N VAL A 15 3.22 -14.06 -19.39
CA VAL A 15 1.86 -14.45 -18.94
C VAL A 15 1.81 -14.69 -17.42
N MET A 16 2.84 -15.31 -16.83
CA MET A 16 2.88 -15.48 -15.37
C MET A 16 3.04 -14.15 -14.62
N ALA A 17 3.84 -13.21 -15.15
CA ALA A 17 3.98 -11.87 -14.55
C ALA A 17 2.67 -11.08 -14.62
N VAL A 18 1.91 -11.20 -15.70
CA VAL A 18 0.58 -10.56 -15.84
C VAL A 18 -0.46 -11.24 -14.93
N SER A 19 -0.40 -12.57 -14.77
CA SER A 19 -1.35 -13.28 -13.89
C SER A 19 -1.11 -13.01 -12.39
N MET A 20 0.13 -12.73 -11.97
CA MET A 20 0.40 -12.32 -10.59
C MET A 20 -0.12 -10.92 -10.27
N LEU A 21 -0.23 -10.04 -11.27
CA LEU A 21 -0.80 -8.69 -11.14
C LEU A 21 -2.34 -8.67 -11.16
N THR A 22 -2.98 -9.75 -11.63
CA THR A 22 -4.46 -9.85 -11.73
C THR A 22 -5.09 -10.62 -10.56
N GLY A 23 -4.30 -11.05 -9.59
CA GLY A 23 -4.64 -12.08 -8.60
C GLY A 23 -5.55 -11.70 -7.44
N CYS A 24 -6.32 -10.62 -7.52
CA CYS A 24 -7.29 -10.30 -6.49
C CYS A 24 -8.67 -10.07 -7.07
N ALA A 25 -9.50 -11.10 -7.20
CA ALA A 25 -10.93 -10.94 -7.52
C ALA A 25 -11.20 -9.82 -8.56
N GLY A 26 -10.28 -9.64 -9.52
CA GLY A 26 -10.36 -8.64 -10.59
C GLY A 26 -9.93 -7.21 -10.22
N ILE A 27 -9.27 -6.98 -9.08
CA ILE A 27 -8.69 -5.67 -8.74
C ILE A 27 -7.19 -5.70 -9.08
N SER A 28 -6.75 -4.79 -9.95
CA SER A 28 -5.35 -4.60 -10.30
C SER A 28 -4.70 -3.58 -9.34
N SER A 29 -3.53 -3.91 -8.78
CA SER A 29 -2.74 -2.98 -7.97
C SER A 29 -2.40 -1.70 -8.74
N ARG A 30 -2.12 -1.82 -10.05
CA ARG A 30 -1.88 -0.68 -10.93
C ARG A 30 -3.11 0.24 -11.00
N ARG A 31 -4.31 -0.31 -11.12
CA ARG A 31 -5.54 0.49 -11.16
C ARG A 31 -5.79 1.23 -9.86
N VAL A 32 -5.51 0.60 -8.72
CA VAL A 32 -5.59 1.27 -7.41
C VAL A 32 -4.54 2.36 -7.31
N ALA A 33 -3.33 2.13 -7.79
CA ALA A 33 -2.26 3.13 -7.80
C ALA A 33 -2.62 4.33 -8.69
N ASP A 34 -3.19 4.10 -9.88
CA ASP A 34 -3.63 5.15 -10.79
C ASP A 34 -4.75 6.01 -10.17
N GLU A 35 -5.75 5.39 -9.53
CA GLU A 35 -6.83 6.10 -8.80
C GLU A 35 -6.28 6.91 -7.62
N LEU A 36 -5.41 6.31 -6.82
CA LEU A 36 -4.76 7.00 -5.70
C LEU A 36 -3.93 8.19 -6.19
N GLN A 37 -3.16 8.02 -7.27
CA GLN A 37 -2.38 9.10 -7.86
C GLN A 37 -3.28 10.24 -8.36
N GLY A 38 -4.39 9.93 -9.03
CA GLY A 38 -5.35 10.92 -9.47
C GLY A 38 -5.89 11.77 -8.32
N MET A 39 -6.21 11.13 -7.19
CA MET A 39 -6.69 11.83 -5.99
C MET A 39 -5.59 12.66 -5.33
N LEU A 40 -4.37 12.15 -5.24
CA LEU A 40 -3.24 12.89 -4.64
C LEU A 40 -2.84 14.09 -5.48
N LYS A 41 -2.89 13.99 -6.80
CA LYS A 41 -2.57 15.11 -7.70
C LYS A 41 -3.54 16.29 -7.57
N ALA A 42 -4.74 16.09 -7.04
CA ALA A 42 -5.67 17.19 -6.77
C ALA A 42 -5.15 18.14 -5.68
N VAL A 43 -4.24 17.68 -4.80
CA VAL A 43 -3.67 18.48 -3.70
C VAL A 43 -2.15 18.65 -3.83
N ASN A 44 -1.49 17.78 -4.57
CA ASN A 44 -0.04 17.81 -4.83
C ASN A 44 0.25 17.30 -6.24
N ASP A 45 0.46 18.19 -7.19
CA ASP A 45 0.70 17.90 -8.61
C ASP A 45 1.93 17.02 -8.86
N LYS A 46 2.91 17.04 -7.93
CA LYS A 46 4.14 16.23 -7.97
C LYS A 46 3.97 14.81 -7.46
N ALA A 47 2.81 14.48 -6.88
CA ALA A 47 2.56 13.15 -6.33
C ALA A 47 2.58 12.08 -7.43
N THR A 48 3.32 11.01 -7.17
CA THR A 48 3.37 9.82 -8.01
C THR A 48 3.10 8.59 -7.17
N VAL A 49 2.32 7.66 -7.69
CA VAL A 49 2.05 6.36 -7.03
C VAL A 49 2.46 5.25 -7.96
N LYS A 50 3.36 4.38 -7.49
CA LYS A 50 3.82 3.23 -8.25
C LYS A 50 3.31 1.95 -7.58
N ALA A 51 2.63 1.10 -8.34
CA ALA A 51 2.37 -0.26 -7.90
C ALA A 51 3.70 -1.03 -7.91
N VAL A 52 4.03 -1.65 -6.79
CA VAL A 52 5.25 -2.44 -6.59
C VAL A 52 4.90 -3.87 -6.20
N ASP A 53 5.76 -4.80 -6.58
CA ASP A 53 5.68 -6.22 -6.19
C ASP A 53 6.72 -6.47 -5.09
N ASP A 54 6.51 -5.83 -3.94
CA ASP A 54 7.30 -6.07 -2.75
C ASP A 54 6.57 -7.03 -1.78
N ASP A 55 7.25 -7.41 -0.71
CA ASP A 55 6.72 -8.36 0.28
C ASP A 55 5.87 -7.69 1.39
N LEU A 56 5.66 -6.37 1.36
CA LEU A 56 5.03 -5.63 2.46
C LEU A 56 3.56 -6.04 2.66
N ALA A 57 2.77 -6.03 1.60
CA ALA A 57 1.37 -6.44 1.69
C ALA A 57 1.22 -7.92 2.05
N ASN A 58 2.16 -8.80 1.64
CA ASN A 58 2.18 -10.20 2.02
C ASN A 58 2.49 -10.37 3.52
N LYS A 59 3.47 -9.64 4.07
CA LYS A 59 3.79 -9.63 5.50
C LYS A 59 2.61 -9.12 6.33
N ALA A 60 1.99 -8.02 5.91
CA ALA A 60 0.79 -7.48 6.55
C ALA A 60 -0.37 -8.49 6.55
N ALA A 61 -0.62 -9.18 5.43
CA ALA A 61 -1.66 -10.18 5.32
C ALA A 61 -1.42 -11.41 6.22
N LYS A 62 -0.16 -11.81 6.44
CA LYS A 62 0.18 -12.94 7.33
C LYS A 62 -0.22 -12.69 8.77
N VAL A 63 -0.09 -11.45 9.27
CA VAL A 63 -0.42 -11.10 10.66
C VAL A 63 -1.88 -10.65 10.83
N ALA A 64 -2.67 -10.62 9.75
CA ALA A 64 -4.04 -10.13 9.77
C ALA A 64 -5.05 -11.10 10.41
N LYS A 65 -4.66 -12.35 10.64
CA LYS A 65 -5.54 -13.39 11.21
C LYS A 65 -5.27 -13.58 12.70
N THR A 66 -6.35 -13.89 13.44
CA THR A 66 -6.23 -14.43 14.79
C THR A 66 -5.76 -15.88 14.75
N GLU A 67 -5.38 -16.45 15.90
CA GLU A 67 -5.05 -17.88 16.03
C GLU A 67 -6.24 -18.77 15.64
N GLN A 68 -7.47 -18.30 15.86
CA GLN A 68 -8.72 -18.98 15.48
C GLN A 68 -9.06 -18.80 14.00
N GLY A 69 -8.22 -18.13 13.22
CA GLY A 69 -8.40 -17.93 11.78
C GLY A 69 -9.41 -16.84 11.39
N ALA A 70 -9.88 -16.01 12.33
CA ALA A 70 -10.72 -14.84 12.03
C ALA A 70 -9.86 -13.62 11.65
N LEU A 71 -10.47 -12.64 10.98
CA LEU A 71 -9.81 -11.35 10.75
C LEU A 71 -9.70 -10.60 12.10
N LYS A 72 -8.53 -10.04 12.37
CA LYS A 72 -8.30 -9.22 13.56
C LYS A 72 -9.13 -7.94 13.50
N GLU A 73 -9.54 -7.44 14.67
CA GLU A 73 -10.13 -6.12 14.82
C GLU A 73 -9.15 -5.02 14.38
N ALA A 74 -9.70 -3.87 13.94
CA ALA A 74 -8.93 -2.84 13.26
C ALA A 74 -7.69 -2.35 14.01
N ASP A 75 -7.79 -2.14 15.33
CA ASP A 75 -6.67 -1.63 16.13
C ASP A 75 -5.61 -2.69 16.38
N ALA A 76 -6.01 -3.94 16.62
CA ALA A 76 -5.09 -5.07 16.72
C ALA A 76 -4.38 -5.31 15.38
N LEU A 77 -5.11 -5.24 14.27
CA LEU A 77 -4.55 -5.37 12.93
C LEU A 77 -3.50 -4.29 12.65
N LYS A 78 -3.80 -3.01 12.94
CA LYS A 78 -2.85 -1.91 12.77
C LYS A 78 -1.58 -2.11 13.59
N THR A 79 -1.73 -2.50 14.86
CA THR A 79 -0.61 -2.74 15.77
C THR A 79 0.29 -3.86 15.26
N ASP A 80 -0.29 -4.99 14.88
CA ASP A 80 0.48 -6.15 14.43
C ASP A 80 1.15 -5.91 13.08
N VAL A 81 0.46 -5.23 12.16
CA VAL A 81 1.05 -4.83 10.88
C VAL A 81 2.18 -3.83 11.09
N LYS A 82 2.00 -2.81 11.95
CA LYS A 82 3.09 -1.90 12.32
C LYS A 82 4.31 -2.70 12.80
N ASN A 83 4.13 -3.55 13.80
CA ASN A 83 5.20 -4.35 14.39
C ASN A 83 5.89 -5.22 13.34
N GLU A 84 5.14 -5.84 12.43
CA GLU A 84 5.71 -6.69 11.39
C GLU A 84 6.49 -5.91 10.34
N LEU A 85 5.96 -4.78 9.86
CA LEU A 85 6.58 -4.01 8.79
C LEU A 85 7.78 -3.17 9.26
N THR A 86 7.82 -2.78 10.54
CA THR A 86 8.93 -2.00 11.09
C THR A 86 10.07 -2.86 11.65
N LYS A 87 9.92 -4.19 11.69
CA LYS A 87 10.98 -5.10 12.11
C LYS A 87 12.29 -4.86 11.33
N GLY A 88 13.38 -4.67 12.07
CA GLY A 88 14.71 -4.46 11.50
C GLY A 88 14.93 -3.07 10.90
N ASN A 89 14.10 -2.10 11.23
CA ASN A 89 14.22 -0.69 10.82
C ASN A 89 14.29 -0.44 9.29
N LYS A 90 13.77 -1.36 8.49
CA LYS A 90 13.85 -1.29 7.01
C LYS A 90 13.06 -0.13 6.40
N LEU A 91 12.06 0.40 7.13
CA LEU A 91 11.18 1.48 6.68
C LEU A 91 11.26 2.71 7.60
N GLY A 92 12.31 2.84 8.41
CA GLY A 92 12.42 3.78 9.54
C GLY A 92 12.08 5.24 9.24
N ASP A 93 12.38 5.73 8.05
CA ASP A 93 12.11 7.08 7.59
C ASP A 93 10.86 7.18 6.68
N SER A 94 10.00 6.17 6.69
CA SER A 94 8.84 6.09 5.80
C SER A 94 7.54 6.06 6.58
N TYR A 95 6.55 6.79 6.09
CA TYR A 95 5.15 6.62 6.49
C TYR A 95 4.56 5.35 5.88
N ILE A 96 3.71 4.66 6.65
CA ILE A 96 3.05 3.43 6.24
C ILE A 96 1.55 3.58 6.48
N TRP A 97 0.76 3.41 5.42
CA TRP A 97 -0.70 3.32 5.50
C TRP A 97 -1.13 1.92 5.13
N ILE A 98 -2.17 1.43 5.80
CA ILE A 98 -2.77 0.13 5.49
C ILE A 98 -4.26 0.27 5.26
N ALA A 99 -4.79 -0.61 4.40
CA ALA A 99 -6.21 -0.82 4.24
C ALA A 99 -6.47 -2.31 4.00
N CYS A 100 -7.53 -2.84 4.61
CA CYS A 100 -7.95 -4.23 4.46
C CYS A 100 -9.45 -4.26 4.13
N PHE A 101 -9.82 -4.91 3.03
CA PHE A 101 -11.18 -4.92 2.52
C PHE A 101 -11.63 -6.33 2.17
N ALA A 102 -12.88 -6.67 2.50
CA ALA A 102 -13.55 -7.81 1.92
C ALA A 102 -13.86 -7.55 0.43
N THR A 103 -13.58 -8.52 -0.43
CA THR A 103 -13.69 -8.33 -1.88
C THR A 103 -15.09 -8.59 -2.44
N LYS A 104 -15.98 -9.24 -1.67
CA LYS A 104 -17.32 -9.64 -2.12
C LYS A 104 -18.29 -8.49 -2.34
N ASP A 105 -18.09 -7.36 -1.63
CA ASP A 105 -19.14 -6.35 -1.46
C ASP A 105 -19.07 -5.18 -2.47
N VAL A 106 -18.22 -5.25 -3.52
CA VAL A 106 -17.97 -4.07 -4.36
C VAL A 106 -17.70 -4.45 -5.81
N ASN A 107 -18.24 -3.71 -6.77
CA ASN A 107 -17.92 -3.92 -8.18
C ASN A 107 -16.49 -3.39 -8.52
N LYS A 108 -15.93 -3.85 -9.65
CA LYS A 108 -14.50 -3.67 -9.98
C LYS A 108 -14.02 -2.21 -10.03
N THR A 109 -14.83 -1.28 -10.49
CA THR A 109 -14.45 0.13 -10.64
C THR A 109 -14.51 0.85 -9.28
N VAL A 110 -15.58 0.63 -8.54
CA VAL A 110 -15.80 1.23 -7.22
C VAL A 110 -14.77 0.74 -6.20
N LYS A 111 -14.24 -0.48 -6.34
CA LYS A 111 -13.21 -1.04 -5.45
C LYS A 111 -11.93 -0.21 -5.43
N ALA A 112 -11.36 0.11 -6.59
CA ALA A 112 -10.10 0.86 -6.66
C ALA A 112 -10.27 2.25 -6.02
N GLN A 113 -11.37 2.95 -6.32
CA GLN A 113 -11.67 4.25 -5.75
C GLN A 113 -11.91 4.20 -4.24
N ASN A 114 -12.61 3.19 -3.74
CA ASN A 114 -12.87 3.04 -2.30
C ASN A 114 -11.58 2.76 -1.52
N ILE A 115 -10.70 1.92 -2.07
CA ILE A 115 -9.37 1.68 -1.50
C ILE A 115 -8.59 3.00 -1.44
N ALA A 116 -8.54 3.73 -2.55
CA ALA A 116 -7.84 5.00 -2.61
C ALA A 116 -8.41 6.01 -1.60
N LYS A 117 -9.74 6.15 -1.53
CA LYS A 117 -10.42 7.04 -0.56
C LYS A 117 -10.13 6.69 0.90
N ALA A 118 -10.04 5.40 1.23
CA ALA A 118 -9.73 4.99 2.60
C ALA A 118 -8.29 5.35 3.05
N LEU A 119 -7.38 5.50 2.08
CA LEU A 119 -5.98 5.88 2.33
C LEU A 119 -5.77 7.40 2.39
N ILE A 120 -6.76 8.19 1.93
CA ILE A 120 -6.66 9.65 1.81
C ILE A 120 -7.59 10.31 2.84
N GLY A 121 -7.07 11.36 3.49
CA GLY A 121 -7.88 12.27 4.30
C GLY A 121 -8.51 13.38 3.43
N THR A 122 -9.14 14.36 4.07
CA THR A 122 -9.85 15.45 3.40
C THR A 122 -8.94 16.33 2.53
N ASN A 123 -7.65 16.47 2.91
CA ASN A 123 -6.66 17.32 2.28
C ASN A 123 -5.45 16.54 1.72
N GLY A 124 -5.67 15.33 1.23
CA GLY A 124 -4.61 14.45 0.76
C GLY A 124 -4.27 13.33 1.74
N ILE A 125 -3.10 12.69 1.61
CA ILE A 125 -2.66 11.67 2.56
C ILE A 125 -2.37 12.32 3.92
N ASP A 126 -3.16 11.91 4.89
CA ASP A 126 -3.03 12.37 6.27
C ASP A 126 -1.93 11.54 6.97
N THR A 127 -0.79 12.16 7.23
CA THR A 127 0.35 11.50 7.91
C THR A 127 0.01 11.07 9.33
N SER A 128 -0.98 11.69 9.99
CA SER A 128 -1.44 11.28 11.32
C SER A 128 -2.14 9.91 11.31
N LYS A 129 -2.61 9.47 10.15
CA LYS A 129 -3.24 8.14 9.93
C LYS A 129 -2.24 7.05 9.56
N ALA A 130 -0.96 7.41 9.36
CA ALA A 130 0.07 6.41 9.18
C ALA A 130 0.19 5.55 10.46
N ILE A 131 0.28 4.23 10.28
CA ILE A 131 0.34 3.31 11.43
C ILE A 131 1.61 3.46 12.27
N ASN A 132 2.63 4.11 11.74
CA ASN A 132 3.94 4.34 12.39
C ASN A 132 4.26 5.84 12.54
N SER A 133 3.28 6.72 12.52
CA SER A 133 3.49 8.18 12.45
C SER A 133 4.38 8.74 13.58
N THR A 134 4.32 8.15 14.76
CA THR A 134 5.13 8.58 15.92
C THR A 134 6.60 8.18 15.84
N ASP A 135 6.93 7.19 15.02
CA ASP A 135 8.28 6.61 14.95
C ASP A 135 9.05 7.12 13.72
N VAL A 136 8.38 7.87 12.83
CA VAL A 136 8.99 8.40 11.61
C VAL A 136 9.85 9.60 11.93
N LYS A 137 11.09 9.59 11.42
CA LYS A 137 12.06 10.68 11.60
C LYS A 137 12.84 10.94 10.31
N VAL A 138 13.29 12.18 10.14
CA VAL A 138 14.22 12.60 9.08
C VAL A 138 15.36 13.35 9.75
N GLY A 139 16.49 12.70 9.96
CA GLY A 139 17.55 13.18 10.84
C GLY A 139 17.02 13.37 12.26
N ASP A 140 17.19 14.56 12.83
CA ASP A 140 16.69 14.89 14.16
C ASP A 140 15.23 15.38 14.19
N LYS A 141 14.61 15.56 13.01
CA LYS A 141 13.26 16.09 12.87
C LYS A 141 12.21 14.99 12.97
N SER A 142 11.09 15.34 13.59
CA SER A 142 9.95 14.45 13.80
C SER A 142 8.61 15.22 13.86
N GLY A 143 7.49 14.51 13.89
CA GLY A 143 6.18 15.12 14.10
C GLY A 143 5.83 16.17 13.03
N ASN A 144 5.56 17.41 13.45
CA ASN A 144 5.12 18.49 12.58
C ASN A 144 6.23 19.06 11.67
N GLU A 145 7.49 18.72 11.92
CA GLU A 145 8.62 19.19 11.12
C GLU A 145 8.87 18.36 9.87
N ILE A 146 8.16 17.23 9.76
CA ILE A 146 8.26 16.31 8.63
C ILE A 146 6.89 16.10 7.98
N GLU A 147 6.93 15.66 6.73
CA GLU A 147 5.74 15.33 5.94
C GLU A 147 6.04 14.17 4.98
N ALA A 148 5.02 13.61 4.38
CA ALA A 148 5.21 12.62 3.31
C ALA A 148 5.81 13.30 2.08
N GLY A 149 6.74 12.62 1.44
CA GLY A 149 7.29 13.04 0.15
C GLY A 149 6.28 12.88 -1.00
N ASN A 150 6.79 12.93 -2.23
CA ASN A 150 5.95 12.91 -3.43
C ASN A 150 5.89 11.54 -4.12
N LYS A 151 6.68 10.58 -3.67
CA LYS A 151 6.79 9.25 -4.30
C LYS A 151 6.20 8.20 -3.37
N PHE A 152 5.05 7.67 -3.77
CA PHE A 152 4.34 6.63 -3.05
C PHE A 152 4.52 5.29 -3.73
N GLU A 153 4.71 4.24 -2.95
CA GLU A 153 4.75 2.85 -3.40
C GLU A 153 3.57 2.11 -2.83
N LEU A 154 2.85 1.37 -3.67
CA LEU A 154 1.65 0.63 -3.30
C LEU A 154 1.85 -0.85 -3.60
N SER A 155 1.72 -1.69 -2.59
CA SER A 155 1.65 -3.13 -2.73
C SER A 155 0.30 -3.67 -2.30
N MET A 156 -0.13 -4.78 -2.91
CA MET A 156 -1.40 -5.43 -2.63
C MET A 156 -1.24 -6.93 -2.53
N LYS A 157 -1.94 -7.54 -1.57
CA LYS A 157 -1.98 -8.99 -1.40
C LYS A 157 -3.41 -9.49 -1.15
N PRO A 158 -3.94 -10.38 -2.00
CA PRO A 158 -5.15 -11.12 -1.70
C PRO A 158 -4.87 -12.17 -0.64
N PHE A 159 -5.86 -12.40 0.22
CA PHE A 159 -5.82 -13.49 1.19
C PHE A 159 -7.24 -13.89 1.60
N LYS A 160 -7.39 -15.06 2.22
CA LYS A 160 -8.68 -15.56 2.71
C LYS A 160 -8.70 -15.58 4.22
N VAL A 161 -9.88 -15.30 4.77
CA VAL A 161 -10.22 -15.52 6.17
C VAL A 161 -11.54 -16.30 6.19
N GLY A 162 -11.49 -17.56 6.58
CA GLY A 162 -12.62 -18.49 6.35
C GLY A 162 -12.97 -18.53 4.86
N ASP A 163 -14.24 -18.36 4.54
CA ASP A 163 -14.74 -18.34 3.16
C ASP A 163 -14.73 -16.92 2.52
N THR A 164 -14.27 -15.92 3.25
CA THR A 164 -14.27 -14.53 2.76
C THR A 164 -12.91 -14.17 2.15
N ASP A 165 -12.95 -13.65 0.92
CA ASP A 165 -11.77 -13.10 0.25
C ASP A 165 -11.55 -11.65 0.67
N TYR A 166 -10.32 -11.35 1.07
CA TYR A 166 -9.85 -10.02 1.45
C TYR A 166 -8.70 -9.57 0.56
N VAL A 167 -8.48 -8.27 0.53
CA VAL A 167 -7.27 -7.67 -0.02
C VAL A 167 -6.60 -6.79 1.04
N MET A 168 -5.31 -7.03 1.27
CA MET A 168 -4.44 -6.16 2.04
C MET A 168 -3.77 -5.18 1.09
N VAL A 169 -3.82 -3.91 1.43
CA VAL A 169 -3.13 -2.83 0.70
C VAL A 169 -2.19 -2.15 1.66
N VAL A 170 -0.93 -2.01 1.25
CA VAL A 170 0.09 -1.26 1.97
C VAL A 170 0.60 -0.17 1.05
N VAL A 171 0.59 1.07 1.54
CA VAL A 171 1.20 2.21 0.86
C VAL A 171 2.33 2.73 1.72
N THR A 172 3.47 3.00 1.12
CA THR A 172 4.61 3.61 1.79
C THR A 172 5.02 4.90 1.08
N CYS A 173 5.55 5.83 1.84
CA CYS A 173 6.17 7.03 1.30
C CYS A 173 7.29 7.48 2.24
N LYS A 174 8.46 7.77 1.69
CA LYS A 174 9.54 8.36 2.47
C LYS A 174 9.13 9.71 3.02
N ALA A 175 9.45 9.93 4.28
CA ALA A 175 9.30 11.24 4.90
C ALA A 175 10.36 12.20 4.37
N GLN A 176 10.01 13.47 4.34
CA GLN A 176 10.91 14.58 4.04
C GLN A 176 10.75 15.68 5.09
N SER A 177 11.77 16.52 5.25
CA SER A 177 11.64 17.71 6.06
C SER A 177 10.62 18.66 5.44
N ARG A 178 9.70 19.17 6.25
CA ARG A 178 8.79 20.23 5.82
C ARG A 178 9.60 21.49 5.56
N LEU A 179 9.41 22.10 4.39
CA LEU A 179 10.02 23.40 4.10
C LEU A 179 9.38 24.42 5.05
N GLN A 180 10.19 25.03 5.90
CA GLN A 180 9.78 26.22 6.62
C GLN A 180 9.62 27.34 5.59
N VAL A 181 8.39 27.76 5.36
CA VAL A 181 8.14 29.01 4.64
C VAL A 181 8.40 30.11 5.66
N ASP A 182 9.56 30.74 5.61
CA ASP A 182 9.83 31.93 6.38
C ASP A 182 8.79 33.00 6.00
N ARG A 183 7.84 33.20 6.91
CA ARG A 183 6.89 34.31 6.82
C ARG A 183 7.64 35.57 7.29
N THR A 184 8.37 36.20 6.37
CA THR A 184 8.81 37.60 6.53
C THR A 184 7.66 38.54 6.28
#